data_3e2e2ef9f70563ffa74aba69a9019a21
#
_entry.id   3e2e2ef9f70563ffa74aba69a9019a21
#
_cell.length_a   1.000
_cell.length_b   1.000
_cell.length_c   1.000
_cell.angle_alpha   90.00
_cell.angle_beta   90.00
_cell.angle_gamma   90.00
#
_symmetry.space_group_name_H-M   'P 1'
#
loop_
_entity.id
_entity.type
_entity.pdbx_description
1 polymer ?
#
loop_
_entity_poly.entity_id
_entity_poly.type
_entity_poly.pdbx_seq_one_letter_code
_entity_poly.pdbx_strand_id
1 'polypeptide(L)'
;MLDYISYILFFGILIIILIYAYIRIKYGFWVIQPVFHVYDFKYMFNPPGIIDDYLPEKNKYTNFKNIDTTIYAELNQIQKQRIVSLIRANYLRKGENTFMPALKNIEPYFIGHNDKSFVSFYTEPNTLIDLKKGTTISDAKIVGIMTSRPLYITINNSNSNKSKFIAYYVDYLCVDKEYRKKGIAPQLIQTHHYNQRHINKKKIILSKFLFRIYIFFSDNKWFQLS
;
A
#
# COMPACT_ATOMS: atom_id res chain seq x y z
N MET A 1 -16.67 35.58 -35.54
CA MET A 1 -15.74 34.42 -35.63
C MET A 1 -14.84 34.32 -34.39
N LEU A 2 -14.21 35.42 -33.98
CA LEU A 2 -13.38 35.46 -32.76
C LEU A 2 -14.18 35.07 -31.50
N ASP A 3 -15.43 35.51 -31.39
CA ASP A 3 -16.28 35.19 -30.21
C ASP A 3 -16.58 33.70 -30.08
N TYR A 4 -16.83 33.00 -31.19
CA TYR A 4 -17.04 31.55 -31.15
C TYR A 4 -15.79 30.78 -30.74
N ILE A 5 -14.61 31.21 -31.16
CA ILE A 5 -13.36 30.61 -30.75
C ILE A 5 -13.15 30.79 -29.24
N SER A 6 -13.45 31.99 -28.71
CA SER A 6 -13.32 32.25 -27.26
C SER A 6 -14.29 31.42 -26.45
N TYR A 7 -15.52 31.20 -26.89
CA TYR A 7 -16.46 30.29 -26.23
C TYR A 7 -15.99 28.83 -26.23
N ILE A 8 -15.48 28.35 -27.38
CA ILE A 8 -14.94 26.98 -27.47
C ILE A 8 -13.77 26.79 -26.51
N LEU A 9 -12.84 27.73 -26.44
CA LEU A 9 -11.71 27.69 -25.51
C LEU A 9 -12.18 27.74 -24.07
N PHE A 10 -13.13 28.61 -23.73
CA PHE A 10 -13.67 28.70 -22.38
C PHE A 10 -14.34 27.39 -21.93
N PHE A 11 -15.20 26.80 -22.77
CA PHE A 11 -15.83 25.51 -22.46
C PHE A 11 -14.81 24.39 -22.38
N GLY A 12 -13.79 24.38 -23.23
CA GLY A 12 -12.69 23.41 -23.16
C GLY A 12 -11.93 23.48 -21.82
N ILE A 13 -11.57 24.69 -21.39
CA ILE A 13 -10.90 24.90 -20.10
C ILE A 13 -11.81 24.48 -18.93
N LEU A 14 -13.10 24.84 -18.98
CA LEU A 14 -14.07 24.47 -17.96
C LEU A 14 -14.19 22.95 -17.80
N ILE A 15 -14.26 22.22 -18.92
CA ILE A 15 -14.31 20.75 -18.92
C ILE A 15 -13.05 20.17 -18.27
N ILE A 16 -11.86 20.68 -18.61
CA ILE A 16 -10.59 20.23 -18.03
C ILE A 16 -10.59 20.44 -16.50
N ILE A 17 -11.04 21.61 -16.04
CA ILE A 17 -11.14 21.92 -14.60
C ILE A 17 -12.11 20.95 -13.90
N LEU A 18 -13.26 20.66 -14.50
CA LEU A 18 -14.24 19.73 -13.95
C LEU A 18 -13.71 18.30 -13.87
N ILE A 19 -13.03 17.84 -14.91
CA ILE A 19 -12.36 16.52 -14.92
C ILE A 19 -11.29 16.45 -13.82
N TYR A 20 -10.45 17.48 -13.71
CA TYR A 20 -9.43 17.57 -12.69
C TYR A 20 -10.03 17.54 -11.27
N ALA A 21 -11.07 18.34 -11.02
CA ALA A 21 -11.77 18.35 -9.74
C ALA A 21 -12.40 16.98 -9.42
N TYR A 22 -13.03 16.33 -10.40
CA TYR A 22 -13.59 15.00 -10.25
C TYR A 22 -12.53 13.96 -9.86
N ILE A 23 -11.37 13.96 -10.54
CA ILE A 23 -10.25 13.06 -10.23
C ILE A 23 -9.74 13.31 -8.80
N ARG A 24 -9.57 14.57 -8.42
CA ARG A 24 -9.11 14.95 -7.06
C ARG A 24 -10.06 14.50 -5.97
N ILE A 25 -11.36 14.60 -6.20
CA ILE A 25 -12.38 14.20 -5.21
C ILE A 25 -12.45 12.67 -5.12
N LYS A 26 -12.57 12.00 -6.27
CA LYS A 26 -12.80 10.55 -6.32
C LYS A 26 -11.55 9.73 -5.97
N TYR A 27 -10.39 10.16 -6.42
CA TYR A 27 -9.12 9.44 -6.26
C TYR A 27 -8.12 10.17 -5.37
N GLY A 28 -8.58 11.02 -4.47
CA GLY A 28 -7.76 11.91 -3.65
C GLY A 28 -6.60 11.25 -2.89
N PHE A 29 -6.73 9.97 -2.52
CA PHE A 29 -5.64 9.20 -1.93
C PHE A 29 -4.52 8.93 -2.97
N TRP A 30 -4.89 8.41 -4.13
CA TRP A 30 -3.93 8.01 -5.16
C TRP A 30 -3.19 9.20 -5.80
N VAL A 31 -3.84 10.35 -5.86
CA VAL A 31 -3.25 11.58 -6.42
C VAL A 31 -2.03 12.06 -5.62
N ILE A 32 -2.00 11.78 -4.32
CA ILE A 32 -0.88 12.19 -3.45
C ILE A 32 0.17 11.10 -3.26
N GLN A 33 -0.04 9.90 -3.82
CA GLN A 33 0.94 8.83 -3.70
C GLN A 33 2.11 9.03 -4.67
N PRO A 34 3.34 8.66 -4.30
CA PRO A 34 4.52 8.73 -5.16
C PRO A 34 4.48 7.58 -6.18
N VAL A 35 3.51 7.60 -7.09
CA VAL A 35 3.33 6.64 -8.17
C VAL A 35 3.29 7.37 -9.50
N PHE A 36 3.58 6.66 -10.58
CA PHE A 36 3.47 7.22 -11.92
C PHE A 36 2.01 7.62 -12.22
N HIS A 37 1.82 8.88 -12.60
CA HIS A 37 0.54 9.41 -13.06
C HIS A 37 0.59 9.70 -14.57
N VAL A 38 -0.33 9.14 -15.32
CA VAL A 38 -0.38 9.28 -16.79
C VAL A 38 -0.46 10.74 -17.25
N TYR A 39 -1.00 11.62 -16.42
CA TYR A 39 -1.12 13.05 -16.68
C TYR A 39 0.09 13.87 -16.23
N ASP A 40 1.13 13.24 -15.70
CA ASP A 40 2.36 13.92 -15.33
C ASP A 40 3.36 13.88 -16.49
N PHE A 41 3.32 14.90 -17.33
CA PHE A 41 4.18 15.03 -18.49
C PHE A 41 5.68 15.02 -18.15
N LYS A 42 6.07 15.46 -16.95
CA LYS A 42 7.46 15.42 -16.52
C LYS A 42 8.01 14.00 -16.50
N TYR A 43 7.19 13.03 -16.05
CA TYR A 43 7.57 11.61 -16.05
C TYR A 43 7.61 11.00 -17.46
N MET A 44 6.81 11.51 -18.38
CA MET A 44 6.79 11.02 -19.77
C MET A 44 8.06 11.43 -20.55
N PHE A 45 8.52 12.67 -20.36
CA PHE A 45 9.64 13.22 -21.13
C PHE A 45 10.99 13.11 -20.42
N ASN A 46 11.01 13.04 -19.11
CA ASN A 46 12.23 12.90 -18.32
C ASN A 46 11.95 12.01 -17.10
N PRO A 47 11.82 10.68 -17.31
CA PRO A 47 11.50 9.77 -16.21
C PRO A 47 12.65 9.75 -15.19
N PRO A 48 12.42 10.16 -13.94
CA PRO A 48 13.40 10.02 -12.89
C PRO A 48 13.56 8.53 -12.54
N GLY A 49 14.77 8.08 -12.25
CA GLY A 49 15.02 6.72 -11.79
C GLY A 49 14.31 6.38 -10.47
N ILE A 50 14.13 7.39 -9.61
CA ILE A 50 13.41 7.30 -8.32
C ILE A 50 12.36 8.38 -8.28
N ILE A 51 11.10 8.00 -8.04
CA ILE A 51 9.98 8.94 -8.00
C ILE A 51 10.04 9.80 -6.74
N ASP A 52 10.34 9.19 -5.60
CA ASP A 52 10.43 9.87 -4.30
C ASP A 52 11.60 9.28 -3.47
N ASP A 53 12.66 10.06 -3.32
CA ASP A 53 13.85 9.70 -2.54
C ASP A 53 13.77 10.21 -1.08
N TYR A 54 12.82 11.07 -0.78
CA TYR A 54 12.66 11.65 0.55
C TYR A 54 11.88 10.72 1.49
N LEU A 55 12.08 10.90 2.79
CA LEU A 55 11.25 10.23 3.78
C LEU A 55 9.82 10.76 3.69
N PRO A 56 8.81 9.87 3.73
CA PRO A 56 7.42 10.32 3.64
C PRO A 56 7.04 11.20 4.81
N GLU A 57 6.34 12.30 4.53
CA GLU A 57 5.77 13.18 5.52
C GLU A 57 4.40 12.70 5.99
N LYS A 58 3.99 13.17 7.17
CA LYS A 58 2.64 12.91 7.69
C LYS A 58 1.62 13.66 6.83
N ASN A 59 0.56 12.98 6.48
CA ASN A 59 -0.55 13.57 5.75
C ASN A 59 -1.89 13.16 6.38
N LYS A 60 -3.01 13.60 5.78
CA LYS A 60 -4.36 13.33 6.29
C LYS A 60 -4.75 11.84 6.38
N TYR A 61 -4.00 10.95 5.73
CA TYR A 61 -4.21 9.51 5.80
C TYR A 61 -3.29 8.82 6.81
N THR A 62 -2.38 9.55 7.45
CA THR A 62 -1.51 8.98 8.49
C THR A 62 -2.28 8.87 9.80
N ASN A 63 -2.41 7.66 10.32
CA ASN A 63 -3.16 7.38 11.56
C ASN A 63 -2.33 6.52 12.53
N PHE A 64 -1.64 7.18 13.45
CA PHE A 64 -0.86 6.48 14.49
C PHE A 64 -1.70 6.10 15.72
N LYS A 65 -2.96 6.55 15.80
CA LYS A 65 -3.84 6.23 16.94
C LYS A 65 -4.36 4.80 16.85
N ASN A 66 -4.76 4.40 15.63
CA ASN A 66 -5.42 3.13 15.40
C ASN A 66 -4.50 2.13 14.67
N ILE A 67 -3.36 2.58 14.15
CA ILE A 67 -2.45 1.74 13.38
C ILE A 67 -1.12 1.64 14.08
N ASP A 68 -0.77 0.41 14.44
CA ASP A 68 0.54 0.03 14.95
C ASP A 68 1.31 -0.77 13.90
N THR A 69 2.61 -0.52 13.78
CA THR A 69 3.51 -1.18 12.82
C THR A 69 4.66 -1.84 13.56
N THR A 70 4.77 -3.13 13.41
CA THR A 70 5.79 -3.95 14.08
C THR A 70 6.57 -4.78 13.07
N ILE A 71 7.73 -5.29 13.50
CA ILE A 71 8.52 -6.25 12.72
C ILE A 71 7.87 -7.62 12.86
N TYR A 72 7.71 -8.35 11.75
CA TYR A 72 7.05 -9.67 11.75
C TYR A 72 7.70 -10.67 12.74
N ALA A 73 9.02 -10.62 12.87
CA ALA A 73 9.77 -11.51 13.78
C ALA A 73 9.45 -11.24 15.27
N GLU A 74 9.00 -10.05 15.62
CA GLU A 74 8.65 -9.65 16.99
C GLU A 74 7.23 -10.04 17.38
N LEU A 75 6.42 -10.52 16.43
CA LEU A 75 5.04 -10.91 16.67
C LEU A 75 4.97 -12.19 17.52
N ASN A 76 4.10 -12.17 18.51
CA ASN A 76 3.77 -13.37 19.26
C ASN A 76 2.85 -14.33 18.47
N GLN A 77 2.74 -15.58 18.91
CA GLN A 77 1.97 -16.61 18.21
C GLN A 77 0.48 -16.25 18.06
N ILE A 78 -0.10 -15.58 19.06
CA ILE A 78 -1.51 -15.16 19.02
C ILE A 78 -1.73 -14.11 17.92
N GLN A 79 -0.82 -13.12 17.81
CA GLN A 79 -0.89 -12.10 16.76
C GLN A 79 -0.76 -12.73 15.37
N LYS A 80 0.16 -13.67 15.19
CA LYS A 80 0.31 -14.41 13.92
C LYS A 80 -0.96 -15.19 13.57
N GLN A 81 -1.61 -15.81 14.53
CA GLN A 81 -2.89 -16.50 14.31
C GLN A 81 -4.03 -15.54 13.97
N ARG A 82 -4.08 -14.37 14.61
CA ARG A 82 -5.08 -13.32 14.30
C ARG A 82 -4.90 -12.80 12.84
N ILE A 83 -3.66 -12.65 12.36
CA ILE A 83 -3.38 -12.32 10.94
C ILE A 83 -3.98 -13.37 10.02
N VAL A 84 -3.68 -14.65 10.26
CA VAL A 84 -4.18 -15.77 9.45
C VAL A 84 -5.70 -15.80 9.44
N SER A 85 -6.32 -15.61 10.60
CA SER A 85 -7.79 -15.62 10.75
C SER A 85 -8.44 -14.49 9.95
N LEU A 86 -7.86 -13.28 9.99
CA LEU A 86 -8.36 -12.14 9.22
C LEU A 86 -8.20 -12.37 7.70
N ILE A 87 -7.06 -12.92 7.26
CA ILE A 87 -6.83 -13.26 5.86
C ILE A 87 -7.85 -14.31 5.39
N ARG A 88 -8.03 -15.39 6.13
CA ARG A 88 -9.01 -16.44 5.82
C ARG A 88 -10.43 -15.88 5.69
N ALA A 89 -10.80 -14.98 6.60
CA ALA A 89 -12.15 -14.43 6.64
C ALA A 89 -12.43 -13.45 5.50
N ASN A 90 -11.43 -12.71 5.00
CA ASN A 90 -11.68 -11.51 4.22
C ASN A 90 -10.88 -11.39 2.92
N TYR A 91 -9.77 -12.14 2.74
CA TYR A 91 -8.90 -12.01 1.58
C TYR A 91 -9.32 -12.97 0.47
N LEU A 92 -9.35 -12.48 -0.79
CA LEU A 92 -9.64 -13.23 -2.02
C LEU A 92 -10.87 -14.18 -1.94
N ARG A 93 -11.94 -13.73 -1.31
CA ARG A 93 -13.21 -14.47 -1.30
C ARG A 93 -14.07 -14.07 -2.51
N LYS A 94 -13.73 -14.58 -3.68
CA LYS A 94 -14.58 -14.49 -4.89
C LYS A 94 -14.72 -15.86 -5.53
N GLY A 95 -15.97 -16.31 -5.69
CA GLY A 95 -16.30 -17.57 -6.34
C GLY A 95 -15.99 -18.81 -5.51
N GLU A 96 -15.82 -19.95 -6.19
CA GLU A 96 -15.60 -21.27 -5.60
C GLU A 96 -14.22 -21.42 -4.94
N ASN A 97 -13.22 -20.69 -5.39
CA ASN A 97 -11.85 -20.74 -4.87
C ASN A 97 -11.65 -19.73 -3.74
N THR A 98 -11.79 -20.19 -2.50
CA THR A 98 -11.47 -19.39 -1.32
C THR A 98 -10.03 -19.64 -0.88
N PHE A 99 -9.26 -18.56 -0.71
CA PHE A 99 -7.90 -18.65 -0.17
C PHE A 99 -7.97 -18.90 1.35
N MET A 100 -7.59 -20.11 1.77
CA MET A 100 -7.65 -20.57 3.16
C MET A 100 -6.28 -21.01 3.68
N PRO A 101 -5.31 -20.11 3.82
CA PRO A 101 -3.96 -20.45 4.21
C PRO A 101 -3.89 -20.87 5.68
N ALA A 102 -2.96 -21.77 6.00
CA ALA A 102 -2.51 -22.02 7.37
C ALA A 102 -1.33 -21.12 7.71
N LEU A 103 -1.00 -20.98 8.99
CA LEU A 103 0.15 -20.18 9.43
C LEU A 103 1.45 -20.64 8.71
N LYS A 104 1.66 -21.94 8.59
CA LYS A 104 2.80 -22.54 7.87
C LYS A 104 2.93 -22.13 6.40
N ASN A 105 1.84 -21.65 5.80
CA ASN A 105 1.86 -21.16 4.41
C ASN A 105 2.17 -19.66 4.30
N ILE A 106 1.94 -18.90 5.37
CA ILE A 106 2.13 -17.44 5.40
C ILE A 106 3.49 -17.08 6.00
N GLU A 107 3.87 -17.73 7.09
CA GLU A 107 5.09 -17.41 7.84
C GLU A 107 6.37 -17.44 7.00
N PRO A 108 6.60 -18.40 6.07
CA PRO A 108 7.82 -18.44 5.25
C PRO A 108 8.03 -17.21 4.37
N TYR A 109 6.96 -16.45 4.06
CA TYR A 109 7.09 -15.20 3.28
C TYR A 109 7.77 -14.09 4.04
N PHE A 110 7.80 -14.15 5.38
CA PHE A 110 8.25 -13.03 6.23
C PHE A 110 9.50 -13.32 7.04
N ILE A 111 9.95 -14.58 7.04
CA ILE A 111 11.16 -15.01 7.77
C ILE A 111 12.27 -15.40 6.80
N GLY A 112 13.52 -15.39 7.29
CA GLY A 112 14.70 -15.79 6.49
C GLY A 112 15.22 -14.70 5.54
N HIS A 113 14.71 -13.48 5.61
CA HIS A 113 15.24 -12.35 4.86
C HIS A 113 16.37 -11.65 5.60
N ASN A 114 17.31 -11.04 4.85
CA ASN A 114 18.41 -10.28 5.44
C ASN A 114 17.91 -8.92 6.02
N ASP A 115 16.79 -8.43 5.57
CA ASP A 115 16.14 -7.20 6.07
C ASP A 115 14.81 -7.53 6.72
N LYS A 116 14.31 -6.60 7.54
CA LYS A 116 13.10 -6.76 8.35
C LYS A 116 11.84 -6.80 7.50
N SER A 117 10.96 -7.74 7.75
CA SER A 117 9.57 -7.74 7.25
C SER A 117 8.67 -7.00 8.22
N PHE A 118 7.70 -6.24 7.72
CA PHE A 118 6.83 -5.39 8.53
C PHE A 118 5.36 -5.81 8.43
N VAL A 119 4.65 -5.59 9.54
CA VAL A 119 3.20 -5.76 9.63
C VAL A 119 2.59 -4.55 10.30
N SER A 120 1.54 -4.01 9.72
CA SER A 120 0.70 -2.99 10.34
C SER A 120 -0.67 -3.55 10.64
N PHE A 121 -1.16 -3.25 11.84
CA PHE A 121 -2.49 -3.60 12.32
C PHE A 121 -3.33 -2.36 12.45
N TYR A 122 -4.52 -2.37 11.88
CA TYR A 122 -5.55 -1.39 12.24
C TYR A 122 -6.40 -2.01 13.33
N THR A 123 -6.43 -1.40 14.50
CA THR A 123 -7.16 -1.87 15.68
C THR A 123 -8.29 -0.93 16.03
N GLU A 124 -9.43 -1.49 16.40
CA GLU A 124 -10.52 -0.74 17.03
C GLU A 124 -10.73 -1.23 18.47
N PRO A 125 -11.05 -0.32 19.39
CA PRO A 125 -11.38 -0.70 20.75
C PRO A 125 -12.63 -1.59 20.74
N ASN A 126 -12.55 -2.73 21.35
CA ASN A 126 -13.67 -3.65 21.55
C ASN A 126 -13.80 -3.95 23.03
N THR A 127 -15.00 -3.87 23.54
CA THR A 127 -15.34 -4.24 24.92
C THR A 127 -15.98 -5.62 24.92
N LEU A 128 -15.27 -6.60 25.48
CA LEU A 128 -15.82 -7.92 25.74
C LEU A 128 -16.41 -7.95 27.15
N ILE A 129 -17.65 -8.38 27.27
CA ILE A 129 -18.31 -8.59 28.56
C ILE A 129 -18.20 -10.07 28.89
N ASP A 130 -17.50 -10.38 29.96
CA ASP A 130 -17.52 -11.73 30.52
C ASP A 130 -18.87 -11.95 31.21
N LEU A 131 -19.77 -12.65 30.55
CA LEU A 131 -21.12 -12.94 31.04
C LEU A 131 -21.13 -13.75 32.35
N LYS A 132 -20.03 -14.46 32.67
CA LYS A 132 -19.94 -15.25 33.91
C LYS A 132 -19.50 -14.43 35.13
N LYS A 133 -18.67 -13.43 34.89
CA LYS A 133 -18.06 -12.60 35.95
C LYS A 133 -18.60 -11.18 36.00
N GLY A 134 -19.39 -10.75 34.99
CA GLY A 134 -19.88 -9.37 34.87
C GLY A 134 -18.78 -8.33 34.67
N THR A 135 -17.56 -8.78 34.36
CA THR A 135 -16.40 -7.89 34.14
C THR A 135 -16.26 -7.52 32.68
N THR A 136 -15.99 -6.26 32.41
CA THR A 136 -15.67 -5.77 31.07
C THR A 136 -14.18 -5.88 30.84
N ILE A 137 -13.79 -6.62 29.79
CA ILE A 137 -12.41 -6.71 29.32
C ILE A 137 -12.28 -5.85 28.08
N SER A 138 -11.40 -4.85 28.13
CA SER A 138 -11.04 -4.09 26.95
C SER A 138 -10.12 -4.93 26.06
N ASP A 139 -10.56 -5.32 24.89
CA ASP A 139 -9.75 -5.97 23.85
C ASP A 139 -9.64 -5.07 22.62
N ALA A 140 -8.58 -5.23 21.87
CA ALA A 140 -8.40 -4.53 20.59
C ALA A 140 -8.72 -5.50 19.44
N LYS A 141 -9.84 -5.25 18.74
CA LYS A 141 -10.20 -6.00 17.54
C LYS A 141 -9.34 -5.55 16.37
N ILE A 142 -8.60 -6.48 15.76
CA ILE A 142 -7.88 -6.21 14.51
C ILE A 142 -8.89 -6.25 13.36
N VAL A 143 -9.10 -5.13 12.70
CA VAL A 143 -10.05 -4.97 11.59
C VAL A 143 -9.37 -4.77 10.25
N GLY A 144 -8.05 -4.57 10.24
CA GLY A 144 -7.27 -4.45 9.02
C GLY A 144 -5.81 -4.77 9.24
N ILE A 145 -5.16 -5.30 8.19
CA ILE A 145 -3.73 -5.58 8.19
C ILE A 145 -3.10 -5.14 6.88
N MET A 146 -1.83 -4.79 6.94
CA MET A 146 -0.95 -4.66 5.79
C MET A 146 0.39 -5.28 6.13
N THR A 147 0.92 -6.12 5.23
CA THR A 147 2.22 -6.78 5.41
C THR A 147 3.15 -6.41 4.28
N SER A 148 4.44 -6.32 4.58
CA SER A 148 5.46 -6.14 3.56
C SER A 148 6.75 -6.87 3.90
N ARG A 149 7.42 -7.36 2.87
CA ARG A 149 8.72 -8.06 2.98
C ARG A 149 9.75 -7.45 2.03
N PRO A 150 11.05 -7.56 2.34
CA PRO A 150 12.09 -7.06 1.46
C PRO A 150 12.20 -7.93 0.20
N LEU A 151 12.42 -7.27 -0.92
CA LEU A 151 12.66 -7.87 -2.22
C LEU A 151 13.95 -7.28 -2.79
N TYR A 152 14.91 -8.13 -3.12
CA TYR A 152 16.16 -7.71 -3.73
C TYR A 152 16.03 -7.72 -5.25
N ILE A 153 16.15 -6.55 -5.85
CA ILE A 153 15.99 -6.36 -7.29
C ILE A 153 17.37 -6.09 -7.88
N THR A 154 17.69 -6.83 -8.95
CA THR A 154 18.89 -6.60 -9.76
C THR A 154 18.45 -6.25 -11.17
N ILE A 155 18.84 -5.08 -11.64
CA ILE A 155 18.61 -4.66 -13.03
C ILE A 155 19.93 -4.78 -13.77
N ASN A 156 19.92 -5.57 -14.85
CA ASN A 156 21.04 -5.68 -15.76
C ASN A 156 20.80 -4.72 -16.93
N ASN A 157 21.52 -3.61 -16.96
CA ASN A 157 21.54 -2.76 -18.15
C ASN A 157 22.49 -3.35 -19.19
N SER A 158 22.13 -3.19 -20.47
CA SER A 158 22.92 -3.63 -21.63
C SER A 158 24.36 -3.07 -21.64
N ASN A 159 24.62 -2.00 -20.88
CA ASN A 159 25.92 -1.33 -20.76
C ASN A 159 26.72 -1.81 -19.52
N SER A 160 26.63 -3.08 -19.17
CA SER A 160 27.42 -3.75 -18.09
C SER A 160 27.25 -3.22 -16.66
N ASN A 161 26.45 -2.19 -16.39
CA ASN A 161 26.22 -1.70 -15.05
C ASN A 161 25.03 -2.43 -14.40
N LYS A 162 25.34 -3.30 -13.42
CA LYS A 162 24.32 -3.96 -12.59
C LYS A 162 23.90 -3.04 -11.46
N SER A 163 22.66 -2.56 -11.49
CA SER A 163 22.08 -1.82 -10.37
C SER A 163 21.33 -2.78 -9.44
N LYS A 164 21.72 -2.79 -8.15
CA LYS A 164 21.04 -3.56 -7.11
C LYS A 164 20.37 -2.62 -6.12
N PHE A 165 19.11 -2.89 -5.80
CA PHE A 165 18.39 -2.13 -4.79
C PHE A 165 17.37 -2.99 -4.05
N ILE A 166 16.95 -2.52 -2.87
CA ILE A 166 15.95 -3.18 -2.05
C ILE A 166 14.61 -2.48 -2.27
N ALA A 167 13.59 -3.25 -2.61
CA ALA A 167 12.21 -2.83 -2.63
C ALA A 167 11.43 -3.56 -1.55
N TYR A 168 10.26 -3.05 -1.17
CA TYR A 168 9.35 -3.78 -0.30
C TYR A 168 8.12 -4.22 -1.08
N TYR A 169 7.85 -5.51 -0.98
CA TYR A 169 6.70 -6.14 -1.61
C TYR A 169 5.57 -6.29 -0.59
N VAL A 170 4.39 -5.81 -0.95
CA VAL A 170 3.19 -5.95 -0.12
C VAL A 170 2.49 -7.25 -0.49
N ASP A 171 2.47 -8.20 0.44
CA ASP A 171 1.82 -9.49 0.23
C ASP A 171 0.32 -9.43 0.55
N TYR A 172 -0.02 -8.87 1.71
CA TYR A 172 -1.40 -8.82 2.17
C TYR A 172 -1.79 -7.40 2.56
N LEU A 173 -2.83 -6.90 1.91
CA LEU A 173 -3.61 -5.75 2.34
C LEU A 173 -5.05 -6.23 2.50
N CYS A 174 -5.50 -6.37 3.73
CA CYS A 174 -6.79 -6.94 4.03
C CYS A 174 -7.54 -6.10 5.07
N VAL A 175 -8.80 -5.79 4.78
CA VAL A 175 -9.72 -5.11 5.70
C VAL A 175 -10.97 -5.97 5.86
N ASP A 176 -11.42 -6.12 7.09
CA ASP A 176 -12.65 -6.81 7.45
C ASP A 176 -13.83 -6.26 6.65
N LYS A 177 -14.71 -7.14 6.18
CA LYS A 177 -15.82 -6.80 5.30
C LYS A 177 -16.74 -5.72 5.87
N GLU A 178 -17.01 -5.78 7.18
CA GLU A 178 -17.87 -4.83 7.88
C GLU A 178 -17.27 -3.42 8.00
N TYR A 179 -15.95 -3.33 7.85
CA TYR A 179 -15.18 -2.10 7.98
C TYR A 179 -14.71 -1.54 6.63
N ARG A 180 -15.08 -2.17 5.51
CA ARG A 180 -14.74 -1.67 4.17
C ARG A 180 -15.45 -0.35 3.87
N LYS A 181 -14.89 0.41 2.94
CA LYS A 181 -15.38 1.75 2.51
C LYS A 181 -15.32 2.84 3.58
N LYS A 182 -14.73 2.57 4.75
CA LYS A 182 -14.52 3.55 5.84
C LYS A 182 -13.14 4.23 5.77
N GLY A 183 -12.40 4.13 4.66
CA GLY A 183 -11.09 4.76 4.50
C GLY A 183 -9.94 4.08 5.24
N ILE A 184 -10.13 2.86 5.76
CA ILE A 184 -9.10 2.11 6.51
C ILE A 184 -7.91 1.72 5.63
N ALA A 185 -8.15 1.21 4.43
CA ALA A 185 -7.07 0.78 3.54
C ALA A 185 -6.11 1.94 3.16
N PRO A 186 -6.57 3.12 2.75
CA PRO A 186 -5.71 4.30 2.58
C PRO A 186 -4.87 4.66 3.80
N GLN A 187 -5.47 4.59 5.01
CA GLN A 187 -4.75 4.86 6.25
C GLN A 187 -3.68 3.80 6.54
N LEU A 188 -3.99 2.52 6.36
CA LEU A 188 -3.03 1.42 6.49
C LEU A 188 -1.85 1.60 5.53
N ILE A 189 -2.11 1.89 4.26
CA ILE A 189 -1.08 2.09 3.25
C ILE A 189 -0.15 3.23 3.66
N GLN A 190 -0.72 4.39 3.98
CA GLN A 190 0.08 5.57 4.29
C GLN A 190 0.88 5.41 5.57
N THR A 191 0.25 4.90 6.64
CA THR A 191 0.92 4.73 7.94
C THR A 191 1.98 3.63 7.89
N HIS A 192 1.69 2.52 7.21
CA HIS A 192 2.66 1.45 6.99
C HIS A 192 3.89 1.94 6.22
N HIS A 193 3.67 2.65 5.10
CA HIS A 193 4.76 3.22 4.31
C HIS A 193 5.59 4.22 5.12
N TYR A 194 4.93 5.10 5.87
CA TYR A 194 5.61 6.04 6.76
C TYR A 194 6.50 5.32 7.78
N ASN A 195 5.93 4.40 8.56
CA ASN A 195 6.66 3.70 9.63
C ASN A 195 7.79 2.83 9.07
N GLN A 196 7.54 2.09 8.01
CA GLN A 196 8.54 1.25 7.35
C GLN A 196 9.76 2.06 6.90
N ARG A 197 9.55 3.21 6.25
CA ARG A 197 10.62 4.08 5.79
C ARG A 197 11.41 4.69 6.94
N HIS A 198 10.72 5.14 8.00
CA HIS A 198 11.36 5.75 9.16
C HIS A 198 12.10 4.74 10.04
N ILE A 199 11.54 3.54 10.23
CA ILE A 199 12.20 2.47 11.01
C ILE A 199 13.43 1.95 10.28
N ASN A 200 13.36 1.75 8.99
CA ASN A 200 14.45 1.16 8.22
C ASN A 200 15.61 2.11 7.98
N LYS A 201 15.38 3.43 7.97
CA LYS A 201 16.38 4.49 7.70
C LYS A 201 17.27 4.24 6.47
N LYS A 202 17.11 3.11 5.78
CA LYS A 202 17.79 2.77 4.55
C LYS A 202 17.08 3.42 3.37
N LYS A 203 17.82 3.73 2.31
CA LYS A 203 17.28 4.15 1.02
C LYS A 203 16.43 3.03 0.43
N ILE A 204 15.13 3.04 0.68
CA ILE A 204 14.19 2.10 0.10
C ILE A 204 13.58 2.77 -1.12
N ILE A 205 13.86 2.20 -2.28
CA ILE A 205 13.57 2.83 -3.55
C ILE A 205 12.12 2.60 -3.99
N LEU A 206 11.44 1.55 -3.51
CA LEU A 206 10.11 1.20 -3.98
C LEU A 206 9.30 0.43 -2.95
N SER A 207 8.05 0.84 -2.73
CA SER A 207 6.99 -0.01 -2.15
C SER A 207 6.09 -0.49 -3.28
N LYS A 208 6.12 -1.77 -3.64
CA LYS A 208 5.30 -2.31 -4.72
C LYS A 208 4.01 -2.90 -4.17
N PHE A 209 2.88 -2.28 -4.51
CA PHE A 209 1.58 -2.92 -4.41
C PHE A 209 1.35 -3.87 -5.59
N LEU A 210 0.69 -4.98 -5.36
CA LEU A 210 0.33 -5.99 -6.35
C LEU A 210 -0.85 -5.50 -7.22
N PHE A 211 -0.68 -4.37 -7.90
CA PHE A 211 -1.49 -3.98 -9.03
C PHE A 211 -0.54 -3.79 -10.19
N ARG A 212 -0.79 -4.47 -11.31
CA ARG A 212 -0.05 -4.39 -12.57
C ARG A 212 0.66 -3.03 -12.72
N ILE A 213 1.89 -2.92 -12.22
CA ILE A 213 2.70 -1.75 -12.45
C ILE A 213 3.51 -2.07 -13.67
N TYR A 214 3.20 -1.39 -14.76
CA TYR A 214 4.10 -1.33 -15.89
C TYR A 214 5.27 -0.46 -15.48
N ILE A 215 6.46 -1.08 -15.33
CA ILE A 215 7.70 -0.32 -15.15
C ILE A 215 8.12 0.13 -16.53
N PHE A 216 8.05 1.42 -16.79
CA PHE A 216 8.62 2.02 -18.01
C PHE A 216 10.14 2.08 -17.84
N PHE A 217 10.85 1.33 -18.66
CA PHE A 217 12.28 1.55 -18.89
C PHE A 217 12.44 2.36 -20.20
N SER A 218 13.43 3.25 -20.22
CA SER A 218 13.68 4.20 -21.31
C SER A 218 14.00 3.58 -22.68
N ASP A 219 14.08 2.26 -22.77
CA ASP A 219 14.40 1.51 -23.98
C ASP A 219 13.23 0.66 -24.51
N ASN A 220 12.01 1.17 -24.50
CA ASN A 220 10.83 0.59 -25.18
C ASN A 220 10.58 -0.93 -24.96
N LYS A 221 11.05 -1.52 -23.85
CA LYS A 221 10.78 -2.93 -23.53
C LYS A 221 9.87 -3.02 -22.33
N TRP A 222 8.69 -3.57 -22.57
CA TRP A 222 7.69 -3.92 -21.54
C TRP A 222 8.08 -5.24 -20.88
N PHE A 223 8.28 -5.27 -19.58
CA PHE A 223 8.39 -6.50 -18.82
C PHE A 223 7.14 -6.69 -17.97
N GLN A 224 6.44 -7.79 -18.23
CA GLN A 224 5.36 -8.29 -17.37
C GLN A 224 6.00 -9.27 -16.38
N LEU A 225 5.97 -8.93 -15.10
CA LEU A 225 6.30 -9.88 -14.04
C LEU A 225 5.03 -10.66 -13.69
N SER A 226 5.03 -11.94 -14.03
CA SER A 226 4.03 -12.94 -13.64
C SER A 226 4.11 -13.27 -12.16
#